data_f7cea2b61cc07e17d97f4c38b5a412b6
#
_entry.id   f7cea2b61cc07e17d97f4c38b5a412b6
#
_cell.length_a   1.000
_cell.length_b   1.000
_cell.length_c   1.000
_cell.angle_alpha   90.00
_cell.angle_beta   90.00
_cell.angle_gamma   90.00
#
_symmetry.space_group_name_H-M   'P 1'
#
loop_
_entity.id
_entity.type
_entity.pdbx_description
1 polymer ?
#
loop_
_entity_poly.entity_id
_entity_poly.type
_entity_poly.pdbx_seq_one_letter_code
_entity_poly.pdbx_strand_id
1 'polypeptide(L)'
;MTYRDGKCLANCGFCPQAKQSRSRGDMLSRVSWPVFTTQRVLQGLEEASRGGKLKRVCIQALNYPNVFRHIQSLLMAIKKLVRIPVSVSCQPLNLEDIWSLKEAGAERVGIPIDAATEEIFEKVKGEKAGGPYNMKKQLALLEQAVRIFGRGKVSTHLIVGLGETEMDMVNMIQKCVDMGVLPALFAFTPVAGTALEKLCQPPIRSYRTLQVARYLIFNEITRAEKMKFEEKGHILDFGVDTPTLEKVVYSGEPFKTSGCPFCNRPYYNERPGGPIYNYPRSLQKRDIKRAVEELGLI
;
A
#
# COMPACT_ATOMS: atom_id res chain seq x y z
N MET A 1 0.57 1.60 14.54
CA MET A 1 -0.16 2.79 14.06
C MET A 1 -0.03 3.87 15.11
N THR A 2 0.18 5.14 14.70
CA THR A 2 0.13 6.26 15.64
C THR A 2 -1.28 6.35 16.24
N TYR A 3 -1.36 6.61 17.52
CA TYR A 3 -2.64 6.79 18.21
C TYR A 3 -3.06 8.26 18.20
N ARG A 4 -4.36 8.47 18.10
CA ARG A 4 -5.01 9.74 18.33
C ARG A 4 -6.30 9.49 19.10
N ASP A 5 -6.60 10.34 20.07
CA ASP A 5 -7.95 10.41 20.62
C ASP A 5 -8.87 11.04 19.57
N GLY A 6 -9.92 10.31 19.19
CA GLY A 6 -10.80 10.65 18.08
C GLY A 6 -10.35 10.13 16.72
N LYS A 7 -10.85 10.75 15.65
CA LYS A 7 -10.65 10.32 14.25
C LYS A 7 -9.51 11.09 13.56
N CYS A 8 -9.05 10.56 12.43
CA CYS A 8 -8.12 11.22 11.51
C CYS A 8 -8.69 12.55 11.00
N LEU A 9 -7.86 13.54 10.69
CA LEU A 9 -8.32 14.79 10.06
C LEU A 9 -8.70 14.58 8.58
N ALA A 10 -8.21 13.53 7.96
CA ALA A 10 -8.58 13.15 6.60
C ALA A 10 -9.92 12.41 6.56
N ASN A 11 -10.56 12.41 5.39
CA ASN A 11 -11.87 11.78 5.20
C ASN A 11 -11.86 10.75 4.06
N CYS A 12 -10.84 9.86 4.04
CA CYS A 12 -10.76 8.82 3.02
C CYS A 12 -11.96 7.85 3.13
N GLY A 13 -12.74 7.74 2.06
CA GLY A 13 -14.02 7.02 2.04
C GLY A 13 -13.95 5.52 2.37
N PHE A 14 -12.77 4.92 2.23
CA PHE A 14 -12.50 3.51 2.54
C PHE A 14 -11.95 3.28 3.96
N CYS A 15 -11.65 4.34 4.71
CA CYS A 15 -10.86 4.23 5.93
C CYS A 15 -11.74 4.27 7.19
N PRO A 16 -11.65 3.28 8.10
CA PRO A 16 -12.39 3.32 9.36
C PRO A 16 -11.95 4.47 10.27
N GLN A 17 -10.74 5.01 10.08
CA GLN A 17 -10.20 6.15 10.81
C GLN A 17 -10.61 7.51 10.22
N ALA A 18 -11.33 7.55 9.10
CA ALA A 18 -11.73 8.80 8.43
C ALA A 18 -12.58 9.69 9.38
N LYS A 19 -12.46 11.00 9.20
CA LYS A 19 -13.12 12.02 10.04
C LYS A 19 -14.61 11.75 10.24
N GLN A 20 -15.33 11.38 9.18
CA GLN A 20 -16.76 11.12 9.18
C GLN A 20 -17.15 9.65 9.28
N SER A 21 -16.15 8.74 9.37
CA SER A 21 -16.45 7.32 9.52
C SER A 21 -17.18 7.01 10.82
N ARG A 22 -18.20 6.17 10.73
CA ARG A 22 -18.94 5.63 11.89
C ARG A 22 -18.36 4.33 12.40
N SER A 23 -17.28 3.84 11.78
CA SER A 23 -16.55 2.66 12.23
C SER A 23 -15.89 2.90 13.58
N ARG A 24 -15.55 1.82 14.28
CA ARG A 24 -14.81 1.86 15.54
C ARG A 24 -13.44 2.53 15.36
N GLY A 25 -13.03 3.34 16.33
CA GLY A 25 -11.75 4.08 16.30
C GLY A 25 -10.50 3.23 16.47
N ASP A 26 -10.65 1.98 16.91
CA ASP A 26 -9.54 1.03 17.09
C ASP A 26 -9.27 0.15 15.86
N MET A 27 -9.94 0.41 14.72
CA MET A 27 -9.79 -0.39 13.51
C MET A 27 -8.73 0.17 12.55
N LEU A 28 -7.94 -0.72 11.96
CA LEU A 28 -7.14 -0.46 10.76
C LEU A 28 -7.59 -1.46 9.70
N SER A 29 -8.18 -0.96 8.60
CA SER A 29 -8.96 -1.80 7.69
C SER A 29 -10.02 -2.59 8.51
N ARG A 30 -10.19 -3.87 8.31
CA ARG A 30 -11.15 -4.71 9.03
C ARG A 30 -10.67 -5.28 10.39
N VAL A 31 -9.46 -4.96 10.80
CA VAL A 31 -8.83 -5.52 12.01
C VAL A 31 -8.80 -4.47 13.12
N SER A 32 -9.18 -4.88 14.33
CA SER A 32 -9.03 -4.04 15.51
C SER A 32 -7.61 -4.08 16.07
N TRP A 33 -7.14 -2.93 16.55
CA TRP A 33 -5.83 -2.76 17.13
C TRP A 33 -5.96 -2.17 18.53
N PRO A 34 -5.65 -2.94 19.57
CA PRO A 34 -5.66 -2.40 20.91
C PRO A 34 -4.62 -1.30 21.07
N VAL A 35 -4.95 -0.31 21.91
CA VAL A 35 -4.04 0.78 22.25
C VAL A 35 -3.04 0.31 23.29
N PHE A 36 -1.77 0.61 23.05
CA PHE A 36 -0.69 0.37 24.00
C PHE A 36 0.08 1.67 24.26
N THR A 37 0.66 1.79 25.45
CA THR A 37 1.60 2.88 25.73
C THR A 37 2.85 2.73 24.87
N THR A 38 3.47 3.84 24.49
CA THR A 38 4.74 3.83 23.73
C THR A 38 5.80 2.96 24.43
N GLN A 39 5.91 3.05 25.75
CA GLN A 39 6.84 2.24 26.53
C GLN A 39 6.60 0.74 26.33
N ARG A 40 5.36 0.28 26.41
CA ARG A 40 5.01 -1.13 26.20
C ARG A 40 5.33 -1.61 24.80
N VAL A 41 5.08 -0.76 23.78
CA VAL A 41 5.46 -1.06 22.39
C VAL A 41 6.97 -1.20 22.25
N LEU A 42 7.75 -0.28 22.82
CA LEU A 42 9.21 -0.30 22.76
C LEU A 42 9.78 -1.55 23.43
N GLN A 43 9.28 -1.95 24.60
CA GLN A 43 9.65 -3.20 25.26
C GLN A 43 9.39 -4.43 24.37
N GLY A 44 8.18 -4.52 23.80
CA GLY A 44 7.85 -5.64 22.90
C GLY A 44 8.71 -5.67 21.62
N LEU A 45 9.10 -4.51 21.08
CA LEU A 45 10.04 -4.44 19.95
C LEU A 45 11.42 -4.95 20.34
N GLU A 46 11.93 -4.60 21.51
CA GLU A 46 13.21 -5.06 22.01
C GLU A 46 13.24 -6.58 22.20
N GLU A 47 12.21 -7.13 22.86
CA GLU A 47 12.05 -8.57 23.06
C GLU A 47 11.99 -9.33 21.72
N ALA A 48 11.15 -8.86 20.78
CA ALA A 48 11.03 -9.46 19.45
C ALA A 48 12.32 -9.37 18.62
N SER A 49 13.08 -8.29 18.80
CA SER A 49 14.38 -8.09 18.15
C SER A 49 15.42 -9.08 18.64
N ARG A 50 15.55 -9.27 19.97
CA ARG A 50 16.46 -10.27 20.56
C ARG A 50 16.17 -11.68 20.07
N GLY A 51 14.91 -12.02 19.88
CA GLY A 51 14.49 -13.32 19.35
C GLY A 51 14.67 -13.50 17.83
N GLY A 52 15.24 -12.53 17.11
CA GLY A 52 15.46 -12.60 15.66
C GLY A 52 14.18 -12.64 14.82
N LYS A 53 13.01 -12.48 15.43
CA LYS A 53 11.69 -12.60 14.80
C LYS A 53 11.29 -11.33 14.03
N LEU A 54 11.89 -10.19 14.36
CA LEU A 54 11.55 -8.90 13.81
C LEU A 54 12.51 -8.54 12.67
N LYS A 55 11.98 -8.37 11.46
CA LYS A 55 12.77 -8.02 10.26
C LYS A 55 12.67 -6.54 9.90
N ARG A 56 11.57 -5.88 10.24
CA ARG A 56 11.27 -4.48 9.93
C ARG A 56 10.20 -3.95 10.86
N VAL A 57 10.31 -2.68 11.22
CA VAL A 57 9.23 -1.92 11.88
C VAL A 57 8.57 -1.02 10.84
N CYS A 58 7.25 -0.94 10.87
CA CYS A 58 6.48 -0.01 10.03
C CYS A 58 5.62 0.89 10.92
N ILE A 59 5.91 2.19 10.91
CA ILE A 59 5.08 3.19 11.56
C ILE A 59 4.03 3.63 10.54
N GLN A 60 2.76 3.43 10.86
CA GLN A 60 1.64 3.93 10.07
C GLN A 60 0.99 5.08 10.81
N ALA A 61 0.89 6.23 10.17
CA ALA A 61 0.42 7.44 10.80
C ALA A 61 -0.99 7.83 10.36
N LEU A 62 -1.82 8.20 11.31
CA LEU A 62 -3.02 8.99 11.08
C LEU A 62 -2.62 10.45 10.79
N ASN A 63 -3.50 11.22 10.16
CA ASN A 63 -3.31 12.64 9.99
C ASN A 63 -3.92 13.41 11.18
N TYR A 64 -3.08 14.13 11.92
CA TYR A 64 -3.46 14.99 13.04
C TYR A 64 -2.36 16.04 13.32
N PRO A 65 -2.64 17.12 14.05
CA PRO A 65 -1.64 18.13 14.39
C PRO A 65 -0.42 17.52 15.09
N ASN A 66 0.77 17.98 14.74
CA ASN A 66 2.06 17.51 15.30
C ASN A 66 2.42 16.03 15.03
N VAL A 67 1.73 15.34 14.12
CA VAL A 67 2.00 13.93 13.81
C VAL A 67 3.47 13.67 13.45
N PHE A 68 4.11 14.57 12.70
CA PHE A 68 5.51 14.41 12.31
C PHE A 68 6.47 14.48 13.50
N ARG A 69 6.23 15.35 14.47
CA ARG A 69 6.99 15.37 15.74
C ARG A 69 6.84 14.06 16.51
N HIS A 70 5.63 13.52 16.56
CA HIS A 70 5.38 12.22 17.22
C HIS A 70 6.09 11.08 16.48
N ILE A 71 6.06 11.06 15.14
CA ILE A 71 6.77 10.06 14.34
C ILE A 71 8.28 10.17 14.57
N GLN A 72 8.85 11.36 14.56
CA GLN A 72 10.27 11.59 14.82
C GLN A 72 10.68 11.07 16.19
N SER A 73 9.94 11.42 17.24
CA SER A 73 10.21 10.95 18.62
C SER A 73 10.16 9.43 18.69
N LEU A 74 9.18 8.79 18.04
CA LEU A 74 9.04 7.35 18.01
C LEU A 74 10.17 6.69 17.20
N LEU A 75 10.56 7.25 16.05
CA LEU A 75 11.70 6.79 15.24
C LEU A 75 12.99 6.80 16.08
N MET A 76 13.29 7.93 16.71
CA MET A 76 14.49 8.07 17.54
C MET A 76 14.50 7.06 18.71
N ALA A 77 13.35 6.88 19.37
CA ALA A 77 13.23 5.90 20.45
C ALA A 77 13.46 4.45 19.95
N ILE A 78 12.87 4.08 18.82
CA ILE A 78 13.06 2.75 18.20
C ILE A 78 14.53 2.56 17.81
N LYS A 79 15.15 3.54 17.16
CA LYS A 79 16.56 3.45 16.70
C LYS A 79 17.57 3.35 17.83
N LYS A 80 17.27 3.92 19.02
CA LYS A 80 18.09 3.75 20.22
C LYS A 80 18.04 2.33 20.76
N LEU A 81 16.90 1.64 20.62
CA LEU A 81 16.68 0.31 21.20
C LEU A 81 17.07 -0.83 20.27
N VAL A 82 16.81 -0.71 18.98
CA VAL A 82 16.94 -1.82 18.02
C VAL A 82 17.60 -1.38 16.72
N ARG A 83 18.50 -2.23 16.19
CA ARG A 83 19.16 -2.01 14.88
C ARG A 83 18.35 -2.62 13.73
N ILE A 84 17.07 -2.30 13.66
CA ILE A 84 16.14 -2.83 12.65
C ILE A 84 15.72 -1.69 11.73
N PRO A 85 15.58 -1.95 10.41
CA PRO A 85 15.11 -0.95 9.47
C PRO A 85 13.66 -0.53 9.80
N VAL A 86 13.39 0.79 9.71
CA VAL A 86 12.08 1.37 9.98
C VAL A 86 11.53 2.00 8.71
N SER A 87 10.31 1.63 8.35
CA SER A 87 9.52 2.28 7.31
C SER A 87 8.45 3.17 7.95
N VAL A 88 8.16 4.31 7.33
CA VAL A 88 7.07 5.19 7.75
C VAL A 88 6.06 5.31 6.62
N SER A 89 4.78 5.10 6.91
CA SER A 89 3.66 5.35 5.99
C SER A 89 2.83 6.50 6.56
N CYS A 90 2.83 7.63 5.87
CA CYS A 90 2.21 8.88 6.32
C CYS A 90 1.78 9.75 5.14
N GLN A 91 1.19 10.90 5.45
CA GLN A 91 0.77 11.90 4.48
C GLN A 91 1.49 13.22 4.78
N PRO A 92 2.72 13.43 4.24
CA PRO A 92 3.44 14.68 4.41
C PRO A 92 2.70 15.82 3.71
N LEU A 93 2.80 17.01 4.27
CA LEU A 93 2.19 18.22 3.73
C LEU A 93 3.18 19.02 2.88
N ASN A 94 4.47 18.88 3.17
CA ASN A 94 5.56 19.63 2.56
C ASN A 94 6.86 18.81 2.56
N LEU A 95 7.90 19.43 2.03
CA LEU A 95 9.23 18.84 1.92
C LEU A 95 9.93 18.68 3.27
N GLU A 96 9.68 19.58 4.21
CA GLU A 96 10.28 19.55 5.55
C GLU A 96 9.84 18.32 6.32
N ASP A 97 8.57 17.94 6.19
CA ASP A 97 8.05 16.70 6.77
C ASP A 97 8.85 15.49 6.29
N ILE A 98 9.16 15.43 4.97
CA ILE A 98 9.89 14.31 4.36
C ILE A 98 11.35 14.28 4.84
N TRP A 99 12.02 15.43 4.88
CA TRP A 99 13.38 15.56 5.40
C TRP A 99 13.47 15.14 6.85
N SER A 100 12.52 15.59 7.67
CA SER A 100 12.47 15.28 9.10
C SER A 100 12.41 13.77 9.39
N LEU A 101 11.70 13.02 8.55
CA LEU A 101 11.64 11.56 8.65
C LEU A 101 12.99 10.91 8.28
N LYS A 102 13.66 11.43 7.26
CA LYS A 102 14.97 10.94 6.83
C LYS A 102 16.02 11.17 7.91
N GLU A 103 16.08 12.37 8.48
CA GLU A 103 17.01 12.73 9.55
C GLU A 103 16.75 11.95 10.84
N ALA A 104 15.48 11.68 11.18
CA ALA A 104 15.11 10.83 12.31
C ALA A 104 15.45 9.34 12.11
N GLY A 105 15.95 8.94 10.93
CA GLY A 105 16.46 7.60 10.66
C GLY A 105 15.44 6.64 10.02
N ALA A 106 14.38 7.14 9.39
CA ALA A 106 13.54 6.31 8.54
C ALA A 106 14.36 5.79 7.34
N GLU A 107 14.30 4.49 7.08
CA GLU A 107 14.95 3.89 5.91
C GLU A 107 14.09 4.05 4.66
N ARG A 108 12.76 3.98 4.81
CA ARG A 108 11.78 4.06 3.73
C ARG A 108 10.62 4.94 4.13
N VAL A 109 10.03 5.60 3.14
CA VAL A 109 8.78 6.34 3.31
C VAL A 109 7.73 5.84 2.31
N GLY A 110 6.49 5.75 2.77
CA GLY A 110 5.31 5.49 1.95
C GLY A 110 4.37 6.69 2.00
N ILE A 111 4.02 7.23 0.83
CA ILE A 111 3.03 8.30 0.68
C ILE A 111 1.87 7.73 -0.14
N PRO A 112 0.79 7.26 0.52
CA PRO A 112 -0.33 6.62 -0.17
C PRO A 112 -1.07 7.57 -1.10
N ILE A 113 -1.17 7.22 -2.39
CA ILE A 113 -2.07 7.85 -3.36
C ILE A 113 -3.44 7.20 -3.32
N ASP A 114 -3.45 5.89 -3.18
CA ASP A 114 -4.62 5.00 -3.07
C ASP A 114 -5.45 4.85 -4.35
N ALA A 115 -5.59 5.87 -5.20
CA ALA A 115 -6.40 5.85 -6.41
C ALA A 115 -5.57 5.88 -7.70
N ALA A 116 -6.08 5.28 -8.78
CA ALA A 116 -5.41 5.21 -10.07
C ALA A 116 -5.60 6.50 -10.92
N THR A 117 -6.71 7.22 -10.74
CA THR A 117 -7.03 8.45 -11.49
C THR A 117 -7.32 9.62 -10.56
N GLU A 118 -7.18 10.85 -11.08
CA GLU A 118 -7.50 12.07 -10.33
C GLU A 118 -8.99 12.11 -9.97
N GLU A 119 -9.87 11.67 -10.88
CA GLU A 119 -11.31 11.65 -10.65
C GLU A 119 -11.69 10.75 -9.46
N ILE A 120 -11.14 9.52 -9.41
CA ILE A 120 -11.38 8.59 -8.31
C ILE A 120 -10.75 9.12 -7.03
N PHE A 121 -9.53 9.65 -7.11
CA PHE A 121 -8.85 10.26 -5.97
C PHE A 121 -9.73 11.32 -5.29
N GLU A 122 -10.29 12.25 -6.08
CA GLU A 122 -11.15 13.32 -5.55
C GLU A 122 -12.40 12.76 -4.86
N LYS A 123 -13.01 11.71 -5.42
CA LYS A 123 -14.20 11.06 -4.85
C LYS A 123 -13.92 10.30 -3.55
N VAL A 124 -12.74 9.67 -3.44
CA VAL A 124 -12.47 8.75 -2.31
C VAL A 124 -11.56 9.33 -1.25
N LYS A 125 -10.79 10.39 -1.54
CA LYS A 125 -9.75 10.90 -0.66
C LYS A 125 -9.53 12.42 -0.74
N GLY A 126 -9.84 13.03 -1.88
CA GLY A 126 -9.66 14.44 -2.16
C GLY A 126 -10.77 15.33 -1.61
N GLU A 127 -10.93 16.50 -2.21
CA GLU A 127 -11.88 17.54 -1.77
C GLU A 127 -13.33 17.04 -1.83
N LYS A 128 -13.72 16.31 -2.89
CA LYS A 128 -15.07 15.75 -3.03
C LYS A 128 -15.43 14.76 -1.92
N ALA A 129 -14.43 14.09 -1.35
CA ALA A 129 -14.60 13.25 -0.16
C ALA A 129 -14.62 14.06 1.14
N GLY A 130 -14.41 15.37 1.11
CA GLY A 130 -14.17 16.20 2.30
C GLY A 130 -12.78 15.99 2.92
N GLY A 131 -11.82 15.51 2.14
CA GLY A 131 -10.43 15.30 2.52
C GLY A 131 -9.53 16.49 2.19
N PRO A 132 -8.35 16.60 2.84
CA PRO A 132 -7.43 17.72 2.63
C PRO A 132 -6.42 17.48 1.51
N TYR A 133 -6.50 16.36 0.78
CA TYR A 133 -5.46 15.94 -0.14
C TYR A 133 -5.77 16.33 -1.58
N ASN A 134 -4.69 16.53 -2.35
CA ASN A 134 -4.73 16.76 -3.78
C ASN A 134 -3.73 15.81 -4.47
N MET A 135 -4.16 15.11 -5.51
CA MET A 135 -3.36 14.07 -6.16
C MET A 135 -2.08 14.60 -6.79
N LYS A 136 -2.14 15.75 -7.46
CA LYS A 136 -0.96 16.38 -8.11
C LYS A 136 0.11 16.76 -7.08
N LYS A 137 -0.33 17.35 -5.94
CA LYS A 137 0.57 17.67 -4.84
C LYS A 137 1.21 16.41 -4.23
N GLN A 138 0.45 15.33 -4.05
CA GLN A 138 0.99 14.08 -3.52
C GLN A 138 1.97 13.40 -4.48
N LEU A 139 1.72 13.44 -5.78
CA LEU A 139 2.66 12.96 -6.80
C LEU A 139 3.96 13.76 -6.76
N ALA A 140 3.89 15.08 -6.67
CA ALA A 140 5.07 15.94 -6.52
C ALA A 140 5.86 15.61 -5.24
N LEU A 141 5.19 15.36 -4.11
CA LEU A 141 5.84 14.95 -2.87
C LEU A 141 6.50 13.57 -2.99
N LEU A 142 5.93 12.62 -3.76
CA LEU A 142 6.57 11.34 -4.06
C LEU A 142 7.89 11.53 -4.84
N GLU A 143 7.91 12.39 -5.86
CA GLU A 143 9.14 12.71 -6.60
C GLU A 143 10.21 13.31 -5.70
N GLN A 144 9.84 14.24 -4.83
CA GLN A 144 10.76 14.83 -3.86
C GLN A 144 11.26 13.80 -2.85
N ALA A 145 10.37 12.91 -2.39
CA ALA A 145 10.75 11.82 -1.50
C ALA A 145 11.79 10.90 -2.15
N VAL A 146 11.67 10.61 -3.46
CA VAL A 146 12.67 9.82 -4.19
C VAL A 146 14.03 10.52 -4.24
N ARG A 147 14.07 11.85 -4.40
CA ARG A 147 15.32 12.62 -4.35
C ARG A 147 16.00 12.52 -2.98
N ILE A 148 15.22 12.47 -1.89
CA ILE A 148 15.72 12.45 -0.51
C ILE A 148 16.09 11.02 -0.05
N PHE A 149 15.22 10.05 -0.31
CA PHE A 149 15.40 8.66 0.16
C PHE A 149 16.15 7.77 -0.81
N GLY A 150 16.12 8.09 -2.10
CA GLY A 150 16.64 7.29 -3.21
C GLY A 150 15.58 6.38 -3.84
N ARG A 151 15.82 6.00 -5.11
CA ARG A 151 14.98 5.06 -5.86
C ARG A 151 14.81 3.75 -5.09
N GLY A 152 13.62 3.17 -5.15
CA GLY A 152 13.28 1.91 -4.47
C GLY A 152 13.09 2.01 -2.95
N LYS A 153 13.29 3.20 -2.33
CA LYS A 153 13.03 3.44 -0.90
C LYS A 153 11.77 4.24 -0.63
N VAL A 154 11.11 4.69 -1.68
CA VAL A 154 9.80 5.37 -1.61
C VAL A 154 8.75 4.44 -2.15
N SER A 155 7.59 4.38 -1.51
CA SER A 155 6.45 3.57 -1.94
C SER A 155 5.16 4.36 -1.92
N THR A 156 4.20 3.93 -2.74
CA THR A 156 2.82 4.36 -2.64
C THR A 156 1.89 3.17 -2.53
N HIS A 157 0.69 3.38 -2.02
CA HIS A 157 -0.38 2.39 -2.03
C HIS A 157 -1.31 2.69 -3.20
N LEU A 158 -1.74 1.65 -3.90
CA LEU A 158 -2.78 1.68 -4.91
C LEU A 158 -3.84 0.65 -4.52
N ILE A 159 -5.07 1.09 -4.36
CA ILE A 159 -6.20 0.25 -3.98
C ILE A 159 -6.96 -0.09 -5.25
N VAL A 160 -7.03 -1.38 -5.58
CA VAL A 160 -7.79 -1.91 -6.71
C VAL A 160 -9.24 -2.12 -6.28
N GLY A 161 -10.17 -1.67 -7.11
CA GLY A 161 -11.61 -1.82 -6.88
C GLY A 161 -12.31 -0.57 -6.37
N LEU A 162 -11.74 0.62 -6.63
CA LEU A 162 -12.37 1.91 -6.33
C LEU A 162 -13.16 2.50 -7.50
N GLY A 163 -13.21 1.79 -8.63
CA GLY A 163 -13.93 2.19 -9.85
C GLY A 163 -13.04 2.47 -11.07
N GLU A 164 -11.74 2.24 -10.96
CA GLU A 164 -10.76 2.31 -12.04
C GLU A 164 -10.87 1.12 -12.99
N THR A 165 -10.43 1.32 -14.25
CA THR A 165 -10.16 0.23 -15.19
C THR A 165 -8.78 -0.38 -14.94
N GLU A 166 -8.52 -1.57 -15.50
CA GLU A 166 -7.17 -2.18 -15.46
C GLU A 166 -6.16 -1.27 -16.18
N MET A 167 -6.57 -0.63 -17.27
CA MET A 167 -5.73 0.33 -18.01
C MET A 167 -5.35 1.54 -17.15
N ASP A 168 -6.29 2.12 -16.40
CA ASP A 168 -6.00 3.22 -15.47
C ASP A 168 -4.96 2.81 -14.43
N MET A 169 -5.16 1.62 -13.84
CA MET A 169 -4.24 1.11 -12.81
C MET A 169 -2.86 0.83 -13.39
N VAL A 170 -2.76 0.23 -14.58
CA VAL A 170 -1.48 -0.04 -15.27
C VAL A 170 -0.74 1.26 -15.56
N ASN A 171 -1.43 2.28 -16.07
CA ASN A 171 -0.83 3.60 -16.32
C ASN A 171 -0.31 4.26 -15.04
N MET A 172 -1.05 4.15 -13.92
CA MET A 172 -0.58 4.66 -12.64
C MET A 172 0.61 3.86 -12.10
N ILE A 173 0.63 2.54 -12.26
CA ILE A 173 1.77 1.68 -11.90
C ILE A 173 3.00 2.11 -12.69
N GLN A 174 2.88 2.28 -14.01
CA GLN A 174 4.00 2.71 -14.86
C GLN A 174 4.53 4.07 -14.41
N LYS A 175 3.65 5.04 -14.19
CA LYS A 175 4.02 6.37 -13.70
C LYS A 175 4.79 6.30 -12.38
N CYS A 176 4.35 5.47 -11.44
CA CYS A 176 5.06 5.26 -10.17
C CYS A 176 6.47 4.69 -10.40
N VAL A 177 6.60 3.66 -11.25
CA VAL A 177 7.90 3.02 -11.55
C VAL A 177 8.85 4.01 -12.23
N ASP A 178 8.38 4.78 -13.19
CA ASP A 178 9.19 5.80 -13.87
C ASP A 178 9.73 6.85 -12.89
N MET A 179 8.91 7.27 -11.92
CA MET A 179 9.35 8.14 -10.82
C MET A 179 10.32 7.48 -9.84
N GLY A 180 10.52 6.15 -9.89
CA GLY A 180 11.34 5.41 -8.93
C GLY A 180 10.61 5.06 -7.63
N VAL A 181 9.29 5.13 -7.65
CA VAL A 181 8.40 4.80 -6.54
C VAL A 181 7.90 3.36 -6.67
N LEU A 182 7.91 2.61 -5.57
CA LEU A 182 7.35 1.25 -5.51
C LEU A 182 5.82 1.31 -5.37
N PRO A 183 5.05 0.88 -6.38
CA PRO A 183 3.59 0.78 -6.27
C PRO A 183 3.23 -0.52 -5.52
N ALA A 184 2.61 -0.39 -4.36
CA ALA A 184 2.10 -1.51 -3.58
C ALA A 184 0.59 -1.65 -3.78
N LEU A 185 0.15 -2.81 -4.31
CA LEU A 185 -1.26 -3.07 -4.59
C LEU A 185 -1.98 -3.60 -3.35
N PHE A 186 -3.19 -3.12 -3.15
CA PHE A 186 -4.15 -3.56 -2.15
C PHE A 186 -5.50 -3.80 -2.79
N ALA A 187 -6.14 -4.92 -2.47
CA ALA A 187 -7.54 -5.11 -2.83
C ALA A 187 -8.41 -4.24 -1.92
N PHE A 188 -9.35 -3.51 -2.50
CA PHE A 188 -10.36 -2.81 -1.73
C PHE A 188 -11.08 -3.80 -0.79
N THR A 189 -11.26 -3.39 0.45
CA THR A 189 -11.97 -4.18 1.46
C THR A 189 -13.03 -3.31 2.10
N PRO A 190 -14.33 -3.63 1.90
CA PRO A 190 -15.41 -2.88 2.51
C PRO A 190 -15.36 -3.03 4.04
N VAL A 191 -15.51 -1.90 4.72
CA VAL A 191 -15.54 -1.84 6.20
C VAL A 191 -16.81 -1.14 6.63
N ALA A 192 -17.59 -1.78 7.49
CA ALA A 192 -18.83 -1.23 8.01
C ALA A 192 -18.59 0.13 8.68
N GLY A 193 -19.49 1.09 8.43
CA GLY A 193 -19.41 2.46 8.95
C GLY A 193 -18.50 3.40 8.13
N THR A 194 -17.85 2.92 7.05
CA THR A 194 -17.12 3.79 6.10
C THR A 194 -18.05 4.27 4.98
N ALA A 195 -17.66 5.34 4.28
CA ALA A 195 -18.46 5.85 3.15
C ALA A 195 -18.59 4.84 2.01
N LEU A 196 -17.60 3.96 1.82
CA LEU A 196 -17.56 2.93 0.78
C LEU A 196 -17.96 1.53 1.28
N GLU A 197 -18.65 1.41 2.41
CA GLU A 197 -19.02 0.12 3.00
C GLU A 197 -19.86 -0.80 2.08
N LYS A 198 -20.58 -0.22 1.11
CA LYS A 198 -21.43 -0.94 0.15
C LYS A 198 -20.72 -1.29 -1.16
N LEU A 199 -19.51 -0.80 -1.38
CA LEU A 199 -18.74 -1.12 -2.57
C LEU A 199 -18.20 -2.55 -2.47
N CYS A 200 -18.28 -3.32 -3.57
CA CYS A 200 -17.79 -4.70 -3.60
C CYS A 200 -16.26 -4.75 -3.66
N GLN A 201 -15.69 -5.87 -3.18
CA GLN A 201 -14.29 -6.17 -3.44
C GLN A 201 -14.05 -6.38 -4.94
N PRO A 202 -12.84 -6.10 -5.46
CA PRO A 202 -12.54 -6.33 -6.86
C PRO A 202 -12.65 -7.84 -7.20
N PRO A 203 -13.05 -8.20 -8.43
CA PRO A 203 -12.98 -9.56 -8.91
C PRO A 203 -11.55 -10.09 -8.77
N ILE A 204 -11.41 -11.33 -8.27
CA ILE A 204 -10.07 -11.91 -8.04
C ILE A 204 -9.27 -12.01 -9.33
N ARG A 205 -9.91 -12.32 -10.46
CA ARG A 205 -9.28 -12.36 -11.78
C ARG A 205 -8.62 -11.03 -12.14
N SER A 206 -9.37 -9.93 -12.06
CA SER A 206 -8.85 -8.59 -12.36
C SER A 206 -7.68 -8.22 -11.42
N TYR A 207 -7.79 -8.56 -10.15
CA TYR A 207 -6.68 -8.32 -9.21
C TYR A 207 -5.44 -9.13 -9.57
N ARG A 208 -5.57 -10.42 -9.96
CA ARG A 208 -4.45 -11.27 -10.43
C ARG A 208 -3.80 -10.69 -11.68
N THR A 209 -4.62 -10.25 -12.64
CA THR A 209 -4.15 -9.60 -13.86
C THR A 209 -3.29 -8.37 -13.53
N LEU A 210 -3.77 -7.51 -12.62
CA LEU A 210 -3.03 -6.34 -12.19
C LEU A 210 -1.76 -6.67 -11.37
N GLN A 211 -1.75 -7.76 -10.60
CA GLN A 211 -0.55 -8.24 -9.92
C GLN A 211 0.53 -8.66 -10.92
N VAL A 212 0.15 -9.37 -11.98
CA VAL A 212 1.08 -9.77 -13.07
C VAL A 212 1.59 -8.53 -13.80
N ALA A 213 0.70 -7.62 -14.23
CA ALA A 213 1.09 -6.37 -14.90
C ALA A 213 2.06 -5.55 -14.04
N ARG A 214 1.74 -5.36 -12.76
CA ARG A 214 2.61 -4.65 -11.80
C ARG A 214 3.97 -5.31 -11.68
N TYR A 215 4.03 -6.64 -11.61
CA TYR A 215 5.29 -7.37 -11.50
C TYR A 215 6.15 -7.20 -12.75
N LEU A 216 5.55 -7.35 -13.92
CA LEU A 216 6.24 -7.19 -15.22
C LEU A 216 6.81 -5.77 -15.39
N ILE A 217 6.02 -4.74 -15.08
CA ILE A 217 6.44 -3.33 -15.18
C ILE A 217 7.51 -3.01 -14.14
N PHE A 218 7.33 -3.42 -12.89
CA PHE A 218 8.26 -3.09 -11.81
C PHE A 218 9.64 -3.76 -11.99
N ASN A 219 9.69 -4.92 -12.61
CA ASN A 219 10.93 -5.62 -12.93
C ASN A 219 11.46 -5.30 -14.34
N GLU A 220 10.91 -4.27 -14.99
CA GLU A 220 11.35 -3.77 -16.31
C GLU A 220 11.30 -4.84 -17.42
N ILE A 221 10.44 -5.87 -17.26
CA ILE A 221 10.25 -6.94 -18.28
C ILE A 221 9.39 -6.41 -19.42
N THR A 222 8.41 -5.54 -19.12
CA THR A 222 7.58 -4.84 -20.10
C THR A 222 7.28 -3.42 -19.60
N ARG A 223 6.55 -2.67 -20.43
CA ARG A 223 6.04 -1.33 -20.09
C ARG A 223 4.56 -1.23 -20.46
N ALA A 224 3.86 -0.31 -19.83
CA ALA A 224 2.42 -0.09 -20.07
C ALA A 224 2.11 0.15 -21.56
N GLU A 225 3.01 0.85 -22.28
CA GLU A 225 2.84 1.18 -23.71
C GLU A 225 2.89 -0.03 -24.62
N LYS A 226 3.44 -1.17 -24.15
CA LYS A 226 3.49 -2.44 -24.89
C LYS A 226 2.27 -3.32 -24.62
N MET A 227 1.49 -3.02 -23.60
CA MET A 227 0.29 -3.79 -23.25
C MET A 227 -0.88 -3.42 -24.16
N LYS A 228 -1.76 -4.38 -24.44
CA LYS A 228 -2.97 -4.14 -25.20
C LYS A 228 -4.20 -4.25 -24.30
N PHE A 229 -5.14 -3.38 -24.52
CA PHE A 229 -6.37 -3.30 -23.75
C PHE A 229 -7.59 -3.41 -24.68
N GLU A 230 -8.67 -4.00 -24.19
CA GLU A 230 -9.95 -3.91 -24.84
C GLU A 230 -10.61 -2.54 -24.60
N GLU A 231 -11.72 -2.26 -25.30
CA GLU A 231 -12.45 -0.99 -25.21
C GLU A 231 -12.86 -0.62 -23.77
N LYS A 232 -13.18 -1.61 -22.94
CA LYS A 232 -13.54 -1.41 -21.53
C LYS A 232 -12.34 -1.28 -20.59
N GLY A 233 -11.11 -1.33 -21.13
CA GLY A 233 -9.88 -1.15 -20.40
C GLY A 233 -9.35 -2.40 -19.69
N HIS A 234 -9.86 -3.61 -19.98
CA HIS A 234 -9.24 -4.85 -19.48
C HIS A 234 -7.99 -5.21 -20.30
N ILE A 235 -7.01 -5.82 -19.67
CA ILE A 235 -5.77 -6.26 -20.31
C ILE A 235 -6.06 -7.46 -21.20
N LEU A 236 -5.72 -7.33 -22.50
CA LEU A 236 -5.74 -8.42 -23.48
C LEU A 236 -4.36 -9.07 -23.67
N ASP A 237 -3.30 -8.26 -23.57
CA ASP A 237 -1.93 -8.69 -23.82
C ASP A 237 -0.98 -7.92 -22.92
N PHE A 238 -0.09 -8.62 -22.22
CA PHE A 238 0.89 -8.01 -21.31
C PHE A 238 2.13 -7.44 -22.04
N GLY A 239 2.21 -7.53 -23.37
CA GLY A 239 3.36 -7.06 -24.14
C GLY A 239 4.61 -7.89 -23.91
N VAL A 240 4.47 -9.19 -23.63
CA VAL A 240 5.54 -10.18 -23.49
C VAL A 240 5.15 -11.48 -24.21
N ASP A 241 6.15 -12.30 -24.58
CA ASP A 241 5.87 -13.62 -25.14
C ASP A 241 5.29 -14.61 -24.10
N THR A 242 4.61 -15.64 -24.59
CA THR A 242 3.98 -16.67 -23.76
C THR A 242 4.96 -17.37 -22.81
N PRO A 243 6.16 -17.81 -23.23
CA PRO A 243 7.13 -18.41 -22.33
C PRO A 243 7.56 -17.49 -21.17
N THR A 244 7.76 -16.21 -21.45
CA THR A 244 8.07 -15.22 -20.41
C THR A 244 6.93 -15.04 -19.44
N LEU A 245 5.68 -14.93 -19.92
CA LEU A 245 4.51 -14.81 -19.09
C LEU A 245 4.32 -16.04 -18.18
N GLU A 246 4.42 -17.25 -18.74
CA GLU A 246 4.31 -18.51 -17.99
C GLU A 246 5.39 -18.60 -16.90
N LYS A 247 6.65 -18.31 -17.24
CA LYS A 247 7.75 -18.31 -16.27
C LYS A 247 7.45 -17.37 -15.09
N VAL A 248 6.94 -16.18 -15.38
CA VAL A 248 6.59 -15.18 -14.36
C VAL A 248 5.42 -15.65 -13.50
N VAL A 249 4.34 -16.12 -14.11
CA VAL A 249 3.13 -16.53 -13.40
C VAL A 249 3.39 -17.77 -12.52
N TYR A 250 4.05 -18.79 -13.07
CA TYR A 250 4.38 -20.02 -12.34
C TYR A 250 5.48 -19.85 -11.29
N SER A 251 6.22 -18.73 -11.29
CA SER A 251 7.12 -18.38 -10.18
C SER A 251 6.37 -18.09 -8.88
N GLY A 252 5.10 -17.68 -8.96
CA GLY A 252 4.28 -17.20 -7.85
C GLY A 252 4.68 -15.80 -7.33
N GLU A 253 5.77 -15.22 -7.83
CA GLU A 253 6.29 -13.93 -7.36
C GLU A 253 5.31 -12.76 -7.53
N PRO A 254 4.54 -12.65 -8.65
CA PRO A 254 3.56 -11.57 -8.80
C PRO A 254 2.50 -11.53 -7.71
N PHE A 255 2.12 -12.69 -7.17
CA PHE A 255 1.00 -12.82 -6.23
C PHE A 255 1.39 -12.55 -4.77
N LYS A 256 2.67 -12.30 -4.52
CA LYS A 256 3.15 -11.91 -3.18
C LYS A 256 2.82 -10.45 -2.87
N THR A 257 2.84 -10.14 -1.60
CA THR A 257 2.75 -8.77 -1.11
C THR A 257 3.77 -7.87 -1.81
N SER A 258 3.30 -6.81 -2.44
CA SER A 258 4.10 -5.87 -3.22
C SER A 258 4.63 -4.65 -2.43
N GLY A 259 4.69 -4.75 -1.12
CA GLY A 259 5.19 -3.67 -0.25
C GLY A 259 6.70 -3.67 -0.01
N CYS A 260 7.11 -3.09 1.11
CA CYS A 260 8.50 -3.14 1.57
C CYS A 260 8.98 -4.59 1.76
N PRO A 261 10.29 -4.87 1.71
CA PRO A 261 10.81 -6.19 2.05
C PRO A 261 10.26 -6.67 3.40
N PHE A 262 9.78 -7.92 3.45
CA PHE A 262 9.12 -8.55 4.60
C PHE A 262 7.78 -7.93 5.01
N CYS A 263 7.10 -7.21 4.12
CA CYS A 263 5.78 -6.66 4.39
C CYS A 263 4.75 -7.80 4.52
N ASN A 264 4.02 -7.81 5.64
CA ASN A 264 2.91 -8.73 5.90
C ASN A 264 1.56 -7.99 6.05
N ARG A 265 1.52 -6.69 5.72
CA ARG A 265 0.33 -5.85 5.89
C ARG A 265 -0.95 -6.39 5.23
N PRO A 266 -0.92 -7.07 4.07
CA PRO A 266 -2.13 -7.61 3.46
C PRO A 266 -2.97 -8.51 4.34
N TYR A 267 -2.40 -9.15 5.36
CA TYR A 267 -3.20 -9.91 6.33
C TYR A 267 -4.30 -9.11 7.02
N TYR A 268 -4.19 -7.78 7.04
CA TYR A 268 -5.25 -6.94 7.60
C TYR A 268 -6.48 -6.86 6.70
N ASN A 269 -6.30 -7.09 5.41
CA ASN A 269 -7.35 -7.02 4.40
C ASN A 269 -7.91 -8.39 4.06
N GLU A 270 -7.11 -9.45 4.22
CA GLU A 270 -7.52 -10.81 3.90
C GLU A 270 -8.50 -11.36 4.95
N ARG A 271 -9.47 -12.18 4.52
CA ARG A 271 -10.42 -12.86 5.41
C ARG A 271 -10.01 -14.31 5.59
N PRO A 272 -10.03 -14.87 6.81
CA PRO A 272 -9.97 -16.31 6.98
C PRO A 272 -11.10 -16.97 6.19
N GLY A 273 -10.76 -17.91 5.28
CA GLY A 273 -11.75 -18.58 4.42
C GLY A 273 -12.24 -17.77 3.21
N GLY A 274 -11.77 -16.52 3.01
CA GLY A 274 -12.04 -15.76 1.80
C GLY A 274 -10.92 -15.90 0.75
N PRO A 275 -11.06 -15.24 -0.42
CA PRO A 275 -9.98 -15.20 -1.40
C PRO A 275 -8.76 -14.49 -0.80
N ILE A 276 -7.58 -15.06 -1.00
CA ILE A 276 -6.31 -14.43 -0.62
C ILE A 276 -5.81 -13.63 -1.81
N TYR A 277 -5.89 -12.30 -1.73
CA TYR A 277 -5.41 -11.41 -2.78
C TYR A 277 -3.89 -11.32 -2.81
N ASN A 278 -3.25 -11.22 -1.63
CA ASN A 278 -1.79 -11.08 -1.52
C ASN A 278 -1.23 -12.13 -0.57
N TYR A 279 -0.25 -12.87 -1.05
CA TYR A 279 0.44 -13.85 -0.21
C TYR A 279 1.61 -13.18 0.52
N PRO A 280 1.68 -13.25 1.85
CA PRO A 280 2.73 -12.59 2.64
C PRO A 280 4.04 -13.38 2.71
N ARG A 281 4.08 -14.55 2.07
CA ARG A 281 5.19 -15.49 2.03
C ARG A 281 5.33 -16.06 0.62
N SER A 282 6.43 -16.76 0.37
CA SER A 282 6.56 -17.56 -0.86
C SER A 282 5.42 -18.58 -0.97
N LEU A 283 4.84 -18.67 -2.16
CA LEU A 283 3.70 -19.54 -2.43
C LEU A 283 4.14 -21.00 -2.46
N GLN A 284 3.29 -21.88 -1.93
CA GLN A 284 3.41 -23.31 -2.14
C GLN A 284 2.84 -23.69 -3.52
N LYS A 285 3.18 -24.88 -4.04
CA LYS A 285 2.68 -25.35 -5.34
C LYS A 285 1.15 -25.24 -5.50
N ARG A 286 0.40 -25.57 -4.45
CA ARG A 286 -1.06 -25.45 -4.43
C ARG A 286 -1.53 -23.99 -4.53
N ASP A 287 -0.80 -23.06 -3.88
CA ASP A 287 -1.14 -21.63 -3.88
C ASP A 287 -0.88 -21.04 -5.27
N ILE A 288 0.22 -21.45 -5.93
CA ILE A 288 0.55 -21.06 -7.31
C ILE A 288 -0.52 -21.56 -8.26
N LYS A 289 -0.85 -22.86 -8.21
CA LYS A 289 -1.89 -23.46 -9.06
C LYS A 289 -3.20 -22.68 -8.96
N ARG A 290 -3.64 -22.41 -7.72
CA ARG A 290 -4.86 -21.62 -7.48
C ARG A 290 -4.78 -20.22 -8.07
N ALA A 291 -3.66 -19.51 -7.87
CA ALA A 291 -3.49 -18.15 -8.38
C ALA A 291 -3.50 -18.12 -9.92
N VAL A 292 -2.94 -19.14 -10.57
CA VAL A 292 -2.96 -19.32 -12.04
C VAL A 292 -4.39 -19.60 -12.52
N GLU A 293 -5.13 -20.48 -11.84
CA GLU A 293 -6.55 -20.75 -12.16
C GLU A 293 -7.42 -19.48 -11.98
N GLU A 294 -7.18 -18.72 -10.91
CA GLU A 294 -7.87 -17.42 -10.66
C GLU A 294 -7.52 -16.35 -11.70
N LEU A 295 -6.34 -16.38 -12.31
CA LEU A 295 -5.93 -15.50 -13.40
C LEU A 295 -6.71 -15.79 -14.69
N GLY A 296 -6.96 -17.07 -14.99
CA GLY A 296 -7.81 -17.51 -16.12
C GLY A 296 -7.26 -17.18 -17.50
N LEU A 297 -5.94 -17.10 -17.67
CA LEU A 297 -5.25 -16.77 -18.93
C LEU A 297 -4.40 -17.93 -19.46
N ILE A 298 -4.22 -18.98 -18.69
CA ILE A 298 -3.38 -20.15 -19.01
C ILE A 298 -4.18 -21.41 -18.69
#